data_ce3d6a28b693f6ee979f3b9a0d301709
#
_entry.id   ce3d6a28b693f6ee979f3b9a0d301709
#
_cell.length_a   1.000
_cell.length_b   1.000
_cell.length_c   1.000
_cell.angle_alpha   90.00
_cell.angle_beta   90.00
_cell.angle_gamma   90.00
#
_symmetry.space_group_name_H-M   'P 1'
#
loop_
_entity.id
_entity.type
_entity.pdbx_description
1 polymer ?
#
loop_
_entity_poly.entity_id
_entity_poly.type
_entity_poly.pdbx_seq_one_letter_code
_entity_poly.pdbx_strand_id
1 'polypeptide(L)'
;MVRQTNTYFTPGDATLEELIARVPAGFLAHWAHGGMEDPKGGSLTAGTEYLEEIRDGRLTGRLFVGPTGGHVELSDPVFSLLARIEGKTGSSHPRGIPENKYGGCGKYHKESVDAGCGGPWILWSSVTCG
;
A
#
# COMPACT_ATOMS: atom_id res chain seq x y z
N MET A 1 -12.07 -10.31 21.37
CA MET A 1 -10.89 -9.67 20.77
C MET A 1 -11.27 -9.20 19.37
N VAL A 2 -11.02 -7.95 19.04
CA VAL A 2 -11.30 -7.39 17.70
C VAL A 2 -10.34 -8.03 16.69
N ARG A 3 -10.87 -8.39 15.52
CA ARG A 3 -10.15 -8.94 14.37
C ARG A 3 -10.43 -8.04 13.17
N GLN A 4 -9.51 -8.05 12.21
CA GLN A 4 -9.70 -7.36 10.96
C GLN A 4 -10.92 -7.92 10.22
N THR A 5 -11.74 -7.01 9.68
CA THR A 5 -12.83 -7.32 8.77
C THR A 5 -12.50 -6.72 7.40
N ASN A 6 -13.49 -6.33 6.62
CA ASN A 6 -13.29 -5.68 5.33
C ASN A 6 -12.85 -4.21 5.56
N THR A 7 -11.55 -3.96 5.40
CA THR A 7 -10.96 -2.64 5.58
C THR A 7 -10.37 -2.17 4.26
N TYR A 8 -10.82 -1.02 3.78
CA TYR A 8 -10.36 -0.47 2.50
C TYR A 8 -10.45 1.05 2.48
N PHE A 9 -9.66 1.66 1.61
CA PHE A 9 -9.80 3.07 1.31
C PHE A 9 -10.92 3.29 0.29
N THR A 10 -11.75 4.28 0.54
CA THR A 10 -12.74 4.71 -0.46
C THR A 10 -12.05 5.28 -1.68
N PRO A 11 -12.60 5.08 -2.88
CA PRO A 11 -12.05 5.69 -4.10
C PRO A 11 -11.93 7.21 -4.00
N GLY A 12 -10.98 7.75 -4.74
CA GLY A 12 -10.86 9.17 -5.06
C GLY A 12 -11.43 9.48 -6.44
N ASP A 13 -10.86 10.47 -7.10
CA ASP A 13 -11.32 10.99 -8.39
C ASP A 13 -10.24 11.06 -9.47
N ALA A 14 -8.97 10.83 -9.11
CA ALA A 14 -7.85 10.88 -10.05
C ALA A 14 -7.70 9.57 -10.86
N THR A 15 -7.03 9.66 -11.99
CA THR A 15 -6.46 8.49 -12.66
C THR A 15 -5.06 8.18 -12.11
N LEU A 16 -4.55 6.98 -12.37
CA LEU A 16 -3.19 6.62 -11.96
C LEU A 16 -2.16 7.51 -12.68
N GLU A 17 -2.38 7.79 -13.94
CA GLU A 17 -1.52 8.66 -14.75
C GLU A 17 -1.47 10.08 -14.19
N GLU A 18 -2.59 10.61 -13.73
CA GLU A 18 -2.66 11.93 -13.09
C GLU A 18 -1.89 11.96 -11.76
N LEU A 19 -1.96 10.89 -10.98
CA LEU A 19 -1.18 10.79 -9.73
C LEU A 19 0.32 10.71 -10.04
N ILE A 20 0.73 9.89 -11.01
CA ILE A 20 2.13 9.78 -11.43
C ILE A 20 2.66 11.12 -11.93
N ALA A 21 1.85 11.86 -12.70
CA ALA A 21 2.25 13.16 -13.24
C ALA A 21 2.52 14.23 -12.16
N ARG A 22 2.01 14.04 -10.94
CA ARG A 22 2.26 14.95 -9.80
C ARG A 22 3.60 14.66 -9.09
N VAL A 23 4.26 13.55 -9.39
CA VAL A 23 5.48 13.09 -8.68
C VAL A 23 6.72 13.55 -9.44
N PRO A 24 7.48 14.54 -8.94
CA PRO A 24 8.73 14.96 -9.58
C PRO A 24 9.84 13.91 -9.45
N ALA A 25 9.87 13.22 -8.32
CA ALA A 25 10.79 12.10 -8.06
C ALA A 25 10.17 11.19 -6.99
N GLY A 26 10.09 9.90 -7.29
CA GLY A 26 9.48 8.93 -6.38
C GLY A 26 9.39 7.55 -6.99
N PHE A 27 8.44 6.77 -6.48
CA PHE A 27 8.26 5.38 -6.89
C PHE A 27 6.79 4.99 -6.95
N LEU A 28 6.47 4.11 -7.88
CA LEU A 28 5.23 3.34 -7.90
C LEU A 28 5.53 1.97 -7.28
N ALA A 29 4.82 1.62 -6.21
CA ALA A 29 4.94 0.32 -5.55
C ALA A 29 4.02 -0.70 -6.22
N HIS A 30 4.57 -1.83 -6.61
CA HIS A 30 3.82 -2.90 -7.29
C HIS A 30 3.67 -4.12 -6.41
N TRP A 31 2.49 -4.73 -6.44
CA TRP A 31 2.16 -6.00 -5.79
C TRP A 31 2.42 -6.00 -4.28
N ALA A 32 1.38 -5.72 -3.53
CA ALA A 32 1.45 -5.77 -2.08
C ALA A 32 1.64 -7.22 -1.58
N HIS A 33 2.67 -7.40 -0.78
CA HIS A 33 2.85 -8.57 0.06
C HIS A 33 2.46 -8.22 1.47
N GLY A 34 1.73 -9.03 2.14
CA GLY A 34 1.42 -8.98 3.55
C GLY A 34 1.82 -7.71 4.29
N GLY A 35 1.54 -7.66 5.53
CA GLY A 35 1.91 -6.56 6.40
C GLY A 35 1.72 -6.94 7.84
N MET A 36 2.25 -6.11 8.71
CA MET A 36 2.13 -6.26 10.15
C MET A 36 1.83 -4.91 10.78
N GLU A 37 0.90 -4.90 11.69
CA GLU A 37 0.60 -3.73 12.51
C GLU A 37 1.06 -3.92 13.94
N ASP A 38 1.59 -2.88 14.55
CA ASP A 38 1.80 -2.76 15.98
C ASP A 38 0.72 -1.87 16.61
N PRO A 39 -0.35 -2.47 17.19
CA PRO A 39 -1.43 -1.69 17.77
C PRO A 39 -1.04 -0.85 18.98
N LYS A 40 0.09 -1.15 19.61
CA LYS A 40 0.60 -0.39 20.77
C LYS A 40 1.50 0.74 20.33
N GLY A 41 2.43 0.47 19.42
CA GLY A 41 3.35 1.49 18.88
C GLY A 41 2.71 2.35 17.79
N GLY A 42 1.58 1.92 17.23
CA GLY A 42 0.88 2.68 16.19
C GLY A 42 1.57 2.66 14.84
N SER A 43 2.50 1.73 14.61
CA SER A 43 3.20 1.56 13.35
C SER A 43 2.60 0.45 12.49
N LEU A 44 2.83 0.53 11.20
CA LEU A 44 2.59 -0.57 10.27
C LEU A 44 3.80 -0.78 9.39
N THR A 45 3.94 -2.02 8.96
CA THR A 45 4.91 -2.45 7.95
C THR A 45 4.14 -3.16 6.84
N ALA A 46 4.48 -2.88 5.59
CA ALA A 46 3.91 -3.55 4.43
C ALA A 46 5.01 -3.88 3.42
N GLY A 47 4.91 -5.03 2.78
CA GLY A 47 5.83 -5.42 1.72
C GLY A 47 5.28 -5.10 0.34
N THR A 48 6.17 -4.82 -0.60
CA THR A 48 5.88 -4.73 -2.04
C THR A 48 6.92 -5.54 -2.81
N GLU A 49 6.53 -6.13 -3.95
CA GLU A 49 7.48 -6.94 -4.75
C GLU A 49 8.62 -6.08 -5.31
N TYR A 50 8.27 -4.94 -5.87
CA TYR A 50 9.24 -4.01 -6.42
C TYR A 50 8.70 -2.60 -6.47
N LEU A 51 9.60 -1.67 -6.62
CA LEU A 51 9.33 -0.26 -6.87
C LEU A 51 9.75 0.11 -8.28
N GLU A 52 8.90 0.84 -8.99
CA GLU A 52 9.23 1.41 -10.30
C GLU A 52 9.48 2.91 -10.16
N GLU A 53 10.61 3.38 -10.66
CA GLU A 53 11.02 4.78 -10.53
C GLU A 53 10.12 5.72 -11.32
N ILE A 54 9.76 6.82 -10.67
CA ILE A 54 9.10 7.98 -11.29
C ILE A 54 10.08 9.14 -11.31
N ARG A 55 10.25 9.77 -12.48
CA ARG A 55 10.99 11.02 -12.66
C ARG A 55 10.19 11.97 -13.53
N ASP A 56 10.12 13.23 -13.10
CA ASP A 56 9.42 14.29 -13.82
C ASP A 56 8.01 13.89 -14.28
N GLY A 57 7.26 13.24 -13.37
CA GLY A 57 5.89 12.80 -13.62
C GLY A 57 5.75 11.61 -14.58
N ARG A 58 6.80 10.81 -14.77
CA ARG A 58 6.79 9.67 -15.70
C ARG A 58 7.50 8.46 -15.11
N LEU A 59 6.99 7.26 -15.43
CA LEU A 59 7.70 6.01 -15.15
C LEU A 59 8.94 5.91 -16.04
N THR A 60 10.07 5.56 -15.43
CA THR A 60 11.35 5.43 -16.15
C THR A 60 11.63 4.02 -16.65
N GLY A 61 10.89 3.04 -16.15
CA GLY A 61 11.13 1.61 -16.40
C GLY A 61 12.26 1.02 -15.52
N ARG A 62 12.89 1.82 -14.64
CA ARG A 62 13.88 1.31 -13.69
C ARG A 62 13.17 0.69 -12.50
N LEU A 63 13.53 -0.54 -12.19
CA LEU A 63 12.94 -1.31 -11.11
C LEU A 63 13.94 -1.47 -9.96
N PHE A 64 13.41 -1.40 -8.73
CA PHE A 64 14.16 -1.60 -7.50
C PHE A 64 13.50 -2.70 -6.69
N VAL A 65 14.32 -3.61 -6.19
CA VAL A 65 13.94 -4.71 -5.30
C VAL A 65 14.74 -4.62 -4.02
N GLY A 66 14.32 -5.33 -2.98
CA GLY A 66 15.06 -5.38 -1.73
C GLY A 66 16.49 -5.93 -1.89
N PRO A 67 17.39 -5.67 -0.92
CA PRO A 67 18.83 -5.96 -1.02
C PRO A 67 19.17 -7.43 -1.33
N THR A 68 18.30 -8.35 -0.98
CA THR A 68 18.48 -9.80 -1.23
C THR A 68 17.68 -10.30 -2.43
N GLY A 69 17.17 -9.39 -3.27
CA GLY A 69 16.23 -9.73 -4.33
C GLY A 69 14.82 -10.03 -3.86
N GLY A 70 14.54 -9.75 -2.58
CA GLY A 70 13.23 -9.91 -1.96
C GLY A 70 12.37 -8.65 -2.01
N HIS A 71 11.37 -8.62 -1.14
CA HIS A 71 10.44 -7.49 -1.05
C HIS A 71 11.11 -6.21 -0.57
N VAL A 72 10.59 -5.09 -1.03
CA VAL A 72 10.86 -3.79 -0.40
C VAL A 72 9.88 -3.62 0.75
N GLU A 73 10.38 -3.31 1.93
CA GLU A 73 9.57 -3.03 3.10
C GLU A 73 9.23 -1.54 3.19
N LEU A 74 7.96 -1.25 3.40
CA LEU A 74 7.45 0.09 3.69
C LEU A 74 7.04 0.13 5.15
N SER A 75 7.53 1.09 5.92
CA SER A 75 7.25 1.18 7.34
C SER A 75 7.04 2.62 7.80
N ASP A 76 5.92 2.87 8.46
CA ASP A 76 5.61 4.20 9.00
C ASP A 76 4.59 4.13 10.15
N PRO A 77 4.55 5.15 11.03
CA PRO A 77 3.43 5.33 11.94
C PRO A 77 2.13 5.54 11.16
N VAL A 78 1.08 4.80 11.51
CA VAL A 78 -0.20 4.77 10.78
C VAL A 78 -0.80 6.16 10.59
N PHE A 79 -0.88 6.96 11.67
CA PHE A 79 -1.47 8.29 11.57
C PHE A 79 -0.64 9.26 10.72
N SER A 80 0.68 9.12 10.77
CA SER A 80 1.58 9.91 9.91
C SER A 80 1.39 9.55 8.44
N LEU A 81 1.24 8.26 8.14
CA LEU A 81 0.99 7.78 6.79
C LEU A 81 -0.35 8.30 6.27
N LEU A 82 -1.41 8.19 7.08
CA LEU A 82 -2.74 8.70 6.70
C LEU A 82 -2.73 10.21 6.44
N ALA A 83 -2.00 10.98 7.26
CA ALA A 83 -1.89 12.43 7.10
C ALA A 83 -1.11 12.87 5.84
N ARG A 84 -0.32 11.97 5.24
CA ARG A 84 0.49 12.24 4.05
C ARG A 84 -0.18 11.80 2.73
N ILE A 85 -1.45 11.43 2.77
CA ILE A 85 -2.20 11.09 1.55
C ILE A 85 -2.50 12.40 0.78
N GLU A 86 -2.00 12.46 -0.45
CA GLU A 86 -2.18 13.62 -1.35
C GLU A 86 -3.16 13.34 -2.49
N GLY A 87 -3.47 12.09 -2.73
CA GLY A 87 -4.42 11.73 -3.78
C GLY A 87 -4.77 10.25 -3.79
N LYS A 88 -5.88 9.95 -4.40
CA LYS A 88 -6.37 8.58 -4.60
C LYS A 88 -6.98 8.46 -6.00
N THR A 89 -6.83 7.30 -6.61
CA THR A 89 -7.53 7.03 -7.88
C THR A 89 -9.02 6.77 -7.64
N GLY A 90 -9.80 6.87 -8.69
CA GLY A 90 -11.08 6.20 -8.78
C GLY A 90 -10.90 4.70 -8.52
N SER A 91 -11.93 3.92 -8.55
CA SER A 91 -11.83 2.47 -8.25
C SER A 91 -10.72 1.82 -9.08
N SER A 92 -9.77 1.18 -8.41
CA SER A 92 -8.72 0.38 -9.06
C SER A 92 -9.26 -0.95 -9.59
N HIS A 93 -10.41 -1.36 -9.12
CA HIS A 93 -11.10 -2.57 -9.58
C HIS A 93 -12.36 -2.18 -10.35
N PRO A 94 -12.68 -2.86 -11.49
CA PRO A 94 -13.85 -2.55 -12.28
C PRO A 94 -15.19 -2.56 -11.52
N ARG A 95 -15.22 -3.22 -10.39
CA ARG A 95 -16.41 -3.31 -9.52
C ARG A 95 -16.31 -2.51 -8.23
N GLY A 96 -15.18 -1.84 -7.98
CA GLY A 96 -14.96 -1.11 -6.72
C GLY A 96 -14.98 -1.97 -5.45
N ILE A 97 -14.89 -3.29 -5.59
CA ILE A 97 -14.98 -4.24 -4.48
C ILE A 97 -13.58 -4.58 -3.99
N PRO A 98 -13.31 -4.52 -2.69
CA PRO A 98 -12.05 -4.99 -2.13
C PRO A 98 -11.85 -6.48 -2.44
N GLU A 99 -10.66 -6.85 -2.83
CA GLU A 99 -10.31 -8.25 -2.96
C GLU A 99 -10.12 -8.90 -1.58
N ASN A 100 -10.43 -10.18 -1.49
CA ASN A 100 -10.13 -10.92 -0.27
C ASN A 100 -8.62 -11.01 -0.07
N LYS A 101 -8.19 -10.68 1.13
CA LYS A 101 -6.81 -10.88 1.55
C LYS A 101 -6.51 -12.38 1.62
N TYR A 102 -5.58 -12.82 0.82
CA TYR A 102 -5.13 -14.21 0.90
C TYR A 102 -4.38 -14.45 2.22
N GLY A 103 -4.77 -15.46 2.98
CA GLY A 103 -4.16 -15.81 4.27
C GLY A 103 -4.81 -15.15 5.48
N GLY A 104 -5.70 -14.20 5.30
CA GLY A 104 -6.53 -13.64 6.36
C GLY A 104 -5.79 -12.92 7.51
N CYS A 105 -6.51 -12.65 8.57
CA CYS A 105 -5.99 -12.07 9.79
C CYS A 105 -5.62 -13.16 10.80
N GLY A 106 -4.32 -13.41 10.97
CA GLY A 106 -3.79 -14.29 12.02
C GLY A 106 -3.48 -13.47 13.29
N LYS A 107 -3.68 -14.03 14.46
CA LYS A 107 -3.29 -13.39 15.73
C LYS A 107 -2.93 -14.44 16.77
N TYR A 108 -1.65 -14.50 17.14
CA TYR A 108 -1.10 -15.51 18.03
C TYR A 108 -1.42 -16.94 17.55
N HIS A 109 -1.90 -17.81 18.44
CA HIS A 109 -2.34 -19.18 18.16
C HIS A 109 -3.79 -19.30 17.70
N LYS A 110 -4.44 -18.18 17.41
CA LYS A 110 -5.83 -18.14 16.95
C LYS A 110 -5.92 -18.45 15.46
N GLU A 111 -6.99 -19.10 15.06
CA GLU A 111 -7.27 -19.36 13.66
C GLU A 111 -7.21 -18.09 12.81
N SER A 112 -6.68 -18.25 11.61
CA SER A 112 -6.75 -17.22 10.60
C SER A 112 -8.22 -17.03 10.17
N VAL A 113 -8.65 -15.78 10.05
CA VAL A 113 -9.96 -15.45 9.50
C VAL A 113 -9.79 -14.69 8.20
N ASP A 114 -10.58 -15.02 7.21
CA ASP A 114 -10.57 -14.31 5.95
C ASP A 114 -11.05 -12.88 6.15
N ALA A 115 -10.33 -11.95 5.56
CA ALA A 115 -10.64 -10.54 5.64
C ALA A 115 -10.45 -9.89 4.28
N GLY A 116 -11.40 -9.08 3.86
CA GLY A 116 -11.28 -8.25 2.67
C GLY A 116 -10.37 -7.06 2.93
N CYS A 117 -9.48 -6.78 2.01
CA CYS A 117 -8.71 -5.55 1.99
C CYS A 117 -8.55 -5.08 0.55
N GLY A 118 -8.33 -3.81 0.36
CA GLY A 118 -8.15 -3.26 -0.98
C GLY A 118 -8.31 -1.75 -0.99
N GLY A 119 -8.45 -1.22 -2.15
CA GLY A 119 -8.64 0.20 -2.34
C GLY A 119 -8.07 0.70 -3.66
N PRO A 120 -8.15 2.01 -3.87
CA PRO A 120 -7.54 2.67 -5.01
C PRO A 120 -6.01 2.72 -4.88
N TRP A 121 -5.34 3.11 -5.92
CA TRP A 121 -3.98 3.61 -5.82
C TRP A 121 -3.97 4.87 -4.95
N ILE A 122 -2.95 4.98 -4.11
CA ILE A 122 -2.82 6.09 -3.16
C ILE A 122 -1.47 6.77 -3.39
N LEU A 123 -1.51 8.09 -3.53
CA LEU A 123 -0.30 8.91 -3.54
C LEU A 123 -0.02 9.40 -2.12
N TRP A 124 1.15 9.07 -1.60
CA TRP A 124 1.72 9.64 -0.38
C TRP A 124 2.88 10.57 -0.72
N SER A 125 2.98 11.69 0.00
CA SER A 125 4.13 12.60 -0.16
C SER A 125 5.46 11.98 0.24
N SER A 126 5.45 11.05 1.18
CA SER A 126 6.61 10.24 1.57
C SER A 126 6.21 8.97 2.32
N VAL A 127 7.02 7.93 2.17
CA VAL A 127 6.93 6.68 2.92
C VAL A 127 8.35 6.22 3.22
N THR A 128 8.59 5.70 4.42
CA THR A 128 9.89 5.13 4.78
C THR A 128 10.04 3.75 4.14
N CYS A 129 11.15 3.53 3.43
CA CYS A 129 11.51 2.26 2.81
C CYS A 129 12.75 1.67 3.50
N GLY A 130 12.73 0.36 3.75
CA GLY A 130 13.85 -0.41 4.32
C GLY A 130 14.18 -1.66 3.51
#